data_16468faf31c51748d6948926ab79dd4d
#
_entry.id   16468faf31c51748d6948926ab79dd4d
#
_cell.length_a   1.000
_cell.length_b   1.000
_cell.length_c   1.000
_cell.angle_alpha   90.00
_cell.angle_beta   90.00
_cell.angle_gamma   90.00
#
_symmetry.space_group_name_H-M   'P 1'
#
loop_
_entity.id
_entity.type
_entity.pdbx_description
1 polymer ?
#
loop_
_entity_poly.entity_id
_entity_poly.type
_entity_poly.pdbx_seq_one_letter_code
_entity_poly.pdbx_strand_id
1 'polypeptide(L)'
;HIDEKGFLYLNPVGGFDTRNLFARMVTVCPDPNDPSKDLIGILNPSGKPIHVASPEERKRIPTVREFMVDLGIDKKQVDKKVKIGDMVVINAPVHYLGDLMVSQAMDNRAACWIAIEACRKIKNHSCEIHCVFTVQEEEGLRGATASSHTIKPDIGKGIDTTLAVETPGVPA
;
A
#
# COMPACT_ATOMS: atom_id res chain seq x y z
N HIS A 1 9.86 -3.94 14.90
CA HIS A 1 10.57 -4.97 15.64
C HIS A 1 9.76 -6.26 15.68
N ILE A 2 10.40 -7.36 16.05
CA ILE A 2 9.76 -8.66 16.32
C ILE A 2 9.81 -8.87 17.83
N ASP A 3 8.67 -9.14 18.46
CA ASP A 3 8.61 -9.35 19.90
C ASP A 3 9.03 -10.76 20.31
N GLU A 4 9.02 -11.05 21.63
CA GLU A 4 9.41 -12.32 22.21
C GLU A 4 8.45 -13.48 21.84
N LYS A 5 7.24 -13.17 21.40
CA LYS A 5 6.23 -14.14 20.98
C LYS A 5 6.20 -14.36 19.47
N GLY A 6 6.92 -13.55 18.70
CA GLY A 6 6.97 -13.63 17.24
C GLY A 6 6.02 -12.68 16.51
N PHE A 7 5.33 -11.76 17.19
CA PHE A 7 4.53 -10.74 16.54
C PHE A 7 5.40 -9.67 15.91
N LEU A 8 5.04 -9.23 14.70
CA LEU A 8 5.77 -8.21 13.94
C LEU A 8 5.13 -6.84 14.18
N TYR A 9 5.88 -5.88 14.67
CA TYR A 9 5.45 -4.49 14.81
C TYR A 9 5.96 -3.66 13.65
N LEU A 10 5.08 -2.82 13.11
CA LEU A 10 5.27 -2.13 11.85
C LEU A 10 5.80 -0.70 12.03
N ASN A 11 6.53 -0.23 11.04
CA ASN A 11 6.80 1.18 10.82
C ASN A 11 6.12 1.60 9.52
N PRO A 12 5.23 2.62 9.53
CA PRO A 12 4.52 3.02 8.32
C PRO A 12 5.48 3.63 7.28
N VAL A 13 5.21 3.33 6.02
CA VAL A 13 5.78 4.00 4.86
C VAL A 13 4.61 4.62 4.11
N GLY A 14 4.52 5.96 4.08
CA GLY A 14 3.35 6.70 3.60
C GLY A 14 2.26 6.90 4.66
N GLY A 15 1.11 7.41 4.22
CA GLY A 15 -0.07 7.69 5.05
C GLY A 15 -1.01 6.51 5.16
N PHE A 16 -1.58 6.29 6.37
CA PHE A 16 -2.57 5.23 6.61
C PHE A 16 -3.72 5.74 7.47
N ASP A 17 -4.95 5.48 7.04
CA ASP A 17 -6.10 5.54 7.94
C ASP A 17 -6.16 4.24 8.75
N THR A 18 -5.78 4.32 10.02
CA THR A 18 -5.68 3.15 10.89
C THR A 18 -7.02 2.46 11.13
N ARG A 19 -8.15 3.15 10.92
CA ARG A 19 -9.50 2.56 11.00
C ARG A 19 -9.71 1.48 9.95
N ASN A 20 -8.99 1.54 8.83
CA ASN A 20 -9.05 0.57 7.74
C ASN A 20 -8.09 -0.61 7.91
N LEU A 21 -7.31 -0.65 8.99
CA LEU A 21 -6.27 -1.67 9.19
C LEU A 21 -6.70 -2.85 10.08
N PHE A 22 -7.86 -2.76 10.74
CA PHE A 22 -8.34 -3.82 11.63
C PHE A 22 -8.66 -5.10 10.85
N ALA A 23 -8.15 -6.23 11.35
CA ALA A 23 -8.36 -7.57 10.79
C ALA A 23 -8.03 -7.68 9.28
N ARG A 24 -7.07 -6.89 8.80
CA ARG A 24 -6.62 -6.99 7.41
C ARG A 24 -5.63 -8.13 7.23
N MET A 25 -5.83 -8.89 6.19
CA MET A 25 -4.79 -9.81 5.72
C MET A 25 -3.64 -9.02 5.13
N VAL A 26 -2.44 -9.43 5.44
CA VAL A 26 -1.20 -8.83 4.93
C VAL A 26 -0.28 -9.90 4.37
N THR A 27 0.59 -9.49 3.47
CA THR A 27 1.69 -10.29 2.96
C THR A 27 3.00 -9.70 3.50
N VAL A 28 3.77 -10.50 4.19
CA VAL A 28 5.15 -10.19 4.58
C VAL A 28 6.06 -10.70 3.49
N CYS A 29 6.91 -9.86 2.95
CA CYS A 29 7.79 -10.14 1.81
C CYS A 29 9.26 -10.18 2.26
N PRO A 30 9.79 -11.34 2.69
CA PRO A 30 11.16 -11.45 3.17
C PRO A 30 12.21 -11.32 2.05
N ASP A 31 11.81 -11.59 0.83
CA ASP A 31 12.68 -11.48 -0.34
C ASP A 31 11.91 -10.89 -1.52
N PRO A 32 12.18 -9.64 -1.91
CA PRO A 32 11.43 -8.97 -2.98
C PRO A 32 11.62 -9.64 -4.36
N ASN A 33 12.60 -10.52 -4.51
CA ASN A 33 12.89 -11.22 -5.75
C ASN A 33 12.34 -12.66 -5.77
N ASP A 34 11.79 -13.13 -4.65
CA ASP A 34 11.28 -14.50 -4.52
C ASP A 34 9.94 -14.54 -3.79
N PRO A 35 8.82 -14.31 -4.50
CA PRO A 35 7.48 -14.34 -3.90
C PRO A 35 7.08 -15.69 -3.29
N SER A 36 7.82 -16.78 -3.59
CA SER A 36 7.55 -18.09 -2.97
C SER A 36 7.86 -18.11 -1.47
N LYS A 37 8.60 -17.13 -0.98
CA LYS A 37 8.93 -16.92 0.43
C LYS A 37 7.94 -16.05 1.18
N ASP A 38 6.97 -15.47 0.48
CA ASP A 38 5.97 -14.60 1.07
C ASP A 38 5.15 -15.33 2.14
N LEU A 39 4.85 -14.62 3.21
CA LEU A 39 4.09 -15.13 4.33
C LEU A 39 2.80 -14.33 4.50
N ILE A 40 1.70 -15.05 4.64
CA ILE A 40 0.42 -14.41 4.94
C ILE A 40 0.27 -14.26 6.44
N GLY A 41 -0.14 -13.07 6.86
CA GLY A 41 -0.43 -12.77 8.25
C GLY A 41 -1.70 -11.96 8.40
N ILE A 42 -2.12 -11.77 9.64
CA ILE A 42 -3.25 -10.91 9.99
C ILE A 42 -2.76 -9.70 10.78
N LEU A 43 -3.25 -8.52 10.41
CA LEU A 43 -2.94 -7.25 11.06
C LEU A 43 -4.03 -6.89 12.05
N ASN A 44 -3.65 -6.71 13.30
CA ASN A 44 -4.54 -6.28 14.37
C ASN A 44 -3.82 -5.31 15.32
N PRO A 45 -4.55 -4.40 16.00
CA PRO A 45 -3.95 -3.60 17.05
C PRO A 45 -3.55 -4.49 18.23
N SER A 46 -2.38 -4.22 18.81
CA SER A 46 -1.98 -4.78 20.09
C SER A 46 -2.81 -4.12 21.20
N GLY A 47 -3.18 -4.86 22.22
CA GLY A 47 -3.91 -4.30 23.35
C GLY A 47 -5.01 -5.22 23.88
N LYS A 48 -5.81 -4.65 24.76
CA LYS A 48 -6.92 -5.38 25.40
C LYS A 48 -8.08 -5.57 24.43
N PRO A 49 -8.72 -6.73 24.43
CA PRO A 49 -9.99 -6.92 23.76
C PRO A 49 -11.04 -5.90 24.24
N ILE A 50 -11.95 -5.49 23.36
CA ILE A 50 -12.90 -4.40 23.61
C ILE A 50 -13.79 -4.65 24.85
N HIS A 51 -14.11 -5.91 25.16
CA HIS A 51 -14.96 -6.26 26.31
C HIS A 51 -14.27 -6.09 27.68
N VAL A 52 -12.94 -6.02 27.73
CA VAL A 52 -12.16 -5.76 28.94
C VAL A 52 -11.46 -4.40 28.94
N ALA A 53 -11.65 -3.62 27.86
CA ALA A 53 -11.11 -2.29 27.72
C ALA A 53 -11.97 -1.25 28.47
N SER A 54 -11.34 -0.20 29.02
CA SER A 54 -12.06 0.93 29.62
C SER A 54 -12.85 1.74 28.59
N PRO A 55 -13.82 2.58 28.99
CA PRO A 55 -14.53 3.45 28.07
C PRO A 55 -13.64 4.38 27.26
N GLU A 56 -12.53 4.84 27.83
CA GLU A 56 -11.53 5.69 27.19
C GLU A 56 -10.74 4.89 26.16
N GLU A 57 -10.27 3.68 26.52
CA GLU A 57 -9.54 2.79 25.62
C GLU A 57 -10.39 2.41 24.39
N ARG A 58 -11.70 2.21 24.56
CA ARG A 58 -12.64 1.88 23.46
C ARG A 58 -12.80 3.00 22.44
N LYS A 59 -12.65 4.26 22.87
CA LYS A 59 -12.79 5.44 22.00
C LYS A 59 -11.50 5.78 21.26
N ARG A 60 -10.39 5.23 21.70
CA ARG A 60 -9.07 5.54 21.15
C ARG A 60 -8.87 4.83 19.81
N ILE A 61 -8.39 5.58 18.82
CA ILE A 61 -7.93 5.02 17.56
C ILE A 61 -6.43 4.72 17.70
N PRO A 62 -5.99 3.48 17.54
CA PRO A 62 -4.57 3.13 17.64
C PRO A 62 -3.78 3.72 16.48
N THR A 63 -2.52 4.04 16.73
CA THR A 63 -1.55 4.41 15.67
C THR A 63 -1.06 3.17 14.94
N VAL A 64 -0.50 3.33 13.73
CA VAL A 64 0.05 2.18 12.95
C VAL A 64 1.10 1.40 13.75
N ARG A 65 1.89 2.07 14.57
CA ARG A 65 2.94 1.44 15.41
C ARG A 65 2.40 0.56 16.53
N GLU A 66 1.13 0.68 16.84
CA GLU A 66 0.44 -0.17 17.82
C GLU A 66 -0.20 -1.38 17.16
N PHE A 67 -0.12 -1.50 15.85
CA PHE A 67 -0.55 -2.71 15.16
C PHE A 67 0.57 -3.74 15.14
N MET A 68 0.17 -4.99 15.17
CA MET A 68 1.05 -6.15 15.04
C MET A 68 0.54 -7.08 13.94
N VAL A 69 1.45 -7.78 13.30
CA VAL A 69 1.13 -8.88 12.39
C VAL A 69 1.34 -10.19 13.11
N ASP A 70 0.32 -11.04 13.09
CA ASP A 70 0.39 -12.42 13.50
C ASP A 70 0.51 -13.32 12.27
N LEU A 71 1.58 -14.11 12.21
CA LEU A 71 1.85 -15.07 11.14
C LEU A 71 1.35 -16.49 11.46
N GLY A 72 0.77 -16.72 12.65
CA GLY A 72 0.28 -18.03 13.08
C GLY A 72 1.40 -19.08 13.25
N ILE A 73 2.65 -18.66 13.39
CA ILE A 73 3.81 -19.53 13.60
C ILE A 73 4.61 -19.09 14.83
N ASP A 74 5.39 -20.01 15.40
CA ASP A 74 6.17 -19.71 16.60
C ASP A 74 7.35 -18.76 16.33
N LYS A 75 7.86 -18.14 17.40
CA LYS A 75 8.97 -17.17 17.35
C LYS A 75 10.21 -17.73 16.63
N LYS A 76 10.54 -19.01 16.84
CA LYS A 76 11.73 -19.63 16.21
C LYS A 76 11.57 -19.73 14.70
N GLN A 77 10.36 -19.98 14.25
CA GLN A 77 10.03 -20.01 12.82
C GLN A 77 10.01 -18.60 12.23
N VAL A 78 9.47 -17.62 12.96
CA VAL A 78 9.51 -16.20 12.55
C VAL A 78 10.95 -15.75 12.36
N ASP A 79 11.83 -15.97 13.35
CA ASP A 79 13.23 -15.54 13.30
C ASP A 79 14.05 -16.14 12.15
N LYS A 80 13.63 -17.30 11.66
CA LYS A 80 14.27 -17.95 10.50
C LYS A 80 13.81 -17.35 9.16
N LYS A 81 12.59 -16.82 9.12
CA LYS A 81 11.92 -16.44 7.87
C LYS A 81 11.84 -14.94 7.67
N VAL A 82 11.77 -14.15 8.74
CA VAL A 82 11.51 -12.71 8.71
C VAL A 82 12.63 -11.95 9.37
N LYS A 83 13.01 -10.82 8.79
CA LYS A 83 14.02 -9.88 9.32
C LYS A 83 13.42 -8.49 9.51
N ILE A 84 14.02 -7.72 10.40
CA ILE A 84 13.70 -6.30 10.52
C ILE A 84 14.08 -5.59 9.22
N GLY A 85 13.12 -4.86 8.65
CA GLY A 85 13.25 -4.20 7.35
C GLY A 85 12.51 -4.90 6.22
N ASP A 86 12.03 -6.14 6.42
CA ASP A 86 11.19 -6.78 5.43
C ASP A 86 9.87 -6.03 5.25
N MET A 87 9.43 -5.94 4.00
CA MET A 87 8.22 -5.20 3.64
C MET A 87 6.96 -5.96 4.02
N VAL A 88 5.95 -5.23 4.45
CA VAL A 88 4.61 -5.74 4.72
C VAL A 88 3.62 -4.95 3.90
N VAL A 89 2.82 -5.63 3.09
CA VAL A 89 1.81 -5.01 2.24
C VAL A 89 0.42 -5.56 2.55
N ILE A 90 -0.60 -4.73 2.38
CA ILE A 90 -2.00 -5.19 2.50
C ILE A 90 -2.26 -6.26 1.43
N ASN A 91 -2.78 -7.40 1.83
CA ASN A 91 -3.20 -8.44 0.89
C ASN A 91 -4.63 -8.16 0.43
N ALA A 92 -4.77 -7.47 -0.68
CA ALA A 92 -6.04 -7.13 -1.30
C ALA A 92 -6.02 -7.51 -2.78
N PRO A 93 -6.35 -8.76 -3.12
CA PRO A 93 -6.41 -9.21 -4.50
C PRO A 93 -7.50 -8.47 -5.28
N VAL A 94 -7.47 -8.58 -6.59
CA VAL A 94 -8.49 -7.98 -7.46
C VAL A 94 -9.84 -8.65 -7.22
N HIS A 95 -10.86 -7.84 -7.00
CA HIS A 95 -12.26 -8.25 -6.94
C HIS A 95 -13.10 -7.44 -7.92
N TYR A 96 -14.13 -8.08 -8.48
CA TYR A 96 -15.14 -7.43 -9.30
C TYR A 96 -16.45 -7.33 -8.52
N LEU A 97 -17.00 -6.13 -8.44
CA LEU A 97 -18.29 -5.83 -7.79
C LEU A 97 -19.22 -5.21 -8.82
N GLY A 98 -19.99 -6.04 -9.52
CA GLY A 98 -20.74 -5.60 -10.70
C GLY A 98 -19.77 -5.08 -11.77
N ASP A 99 -19.94 -3.83 -12.18
CA ASP A 99 -19.10 -3.18 -13.18
C ASP A 99 -17.85 -2.50 -12.61
N LEU A 100 -17.63 -2.65 -11.29
CA LEU A 100 -16.49 -2.04 -10.61
C LEU A 100 -15.39 -3.06 -10.36
N MET A 101 -14.16 -2.59 -10.40
CA MET A 101 -12.97 -3.34 -9.99
C MET A 101 -12.39 -2.74 -8.71
N VAL A 102 -12.11 -3.62 -7.75
CA VAL A 102 -11.52 -3.25 -6.46
C VAL A 102 -10.20 -3.97 -6.27
N SER A 103 -9.16 -3.24 -5.93
CA SER A 103 -7.84 -3.79 -5.60
C SER A 103 -7.04 -2.77 -4.79
N GLN A 104 -5.92 -3.21 -4.22
CA GLN A 104 -4.97 -2.27 -3.63
C GLN A 104 -4.26 -1.46 -4.72
N ALA A 105 -3.82 -0.25 -4.34
CA ALA A 105 -3.01 0.62 -5.18
C ALA A 105 -3.62 0.88 -6.58
N MET A 106 -4.97 0.93 -6.67
CA MET A 106 -5.66 1.43 -7.88
C MET A 106 -5.28 2.89 -8.12
N ASP A 107 -5.04 3.61 -7.06
CA ASP A 107 -4.24 4.81 -7.00
C ASP A 107 -2.75 4.40 -6.87
N ASN A 108 -1.88 4.47 -7.88
CA ASN A 108 -2.26 4.97 -9.20
C ASN A 108 -1.95 3.95 -10.32
N ARG A 109 -2.23 2.68 -10.11
CA ARG A 109 -2.08 1.63 -11.15
C ARG A 109 -3.03 1.85 -12.34
N ALA A 110 -4.18 2.49 -12.10
CA ALA A 110 -5.12 2.83 -13.16
C ALA A 110 -4.47 3.80 -14.16
N ALA A 111 -3.79 4.83 -13.69
CA ALA A 111 -3.08 5.77 -14.57
C ALA A 111 -1.91 5.11 -15.30
N CYS A 112 -1.20 4.18 -14.66
CA CYS A 112 -0.15 3.41 -15.32
C CYS A 112 -0.69 2.64 -16.53
N TRP A 113 -1.83 1.95 -16.35
CA TRP A 113 -2.50 1.24 -17.43
C TRP A 113 -2.97 2.20 -18.54
N ILE A 114 -3.59 3.32 -18.18
CA ILE A 114 -4.05 4.35 -19.14
C ILE A 114 -2.86 4.87 -19.96
N ALA A 115 -1.73 5.17 -19.34
CA ALA A 115 -0.55 5.66 -20.02
C ALA A 115 0.01 4.63 -21.02
N ILE A 116 0.09 3.35 -20.64
CA ILE A 116 0.52 2.27 -21.52
C ILE A 116 -0.42 2.14 -22.73
N GLU A 117 -1.73 2.10 -22.50
CA GLU A 117 -2.72 1.97 -23.58
C GLU A 117 -2.75 3.20 -24.48
N ALA A 118 -2.55 4.39 -23.93
CA ALA A 118 -2.40 5.59 -24.74
C ALA A 118 -1.18 5.50 -25.67
N CYS A 119 -0.01 5.11 -25.14
CA CYS A 119 1.20 4.92 -25.94
C CYS A 119 1.02 3.88 -27.04
N ARG A 120 0.34 2.77 -26.75
CA ARG A 120 0.04 1.72 -27.76
C ARG A 120 -0.84 2.20 -28.91
N LYS A 121 -1.69 3.20 -28.65
CA LYS A 121 -2.64 3.74 -29.66
C LYS A 121 -2.04 4.85 -30.51
N ILE A 122 -0.88 5.40 -30.16
CA ILE A 122 -0.20 6.42 -30.94
C ILE A 122 0.33 5.80 -32.23
N LYS A 123 -0.12 6.33 -33.38
CA LYS A 123 0.32 5.86 -34.69
C LYS A 123 1.32 6.78 -35.35
N ASN A 124 1.09 8.10 -35.27
CA ASN A 124 1.93 9.12 -35.88
C ASN A 124 2.24 10.21 -34.85
N HIS A 125 3.49 10.57 -34.70
CA HIS A 125 3.92 11.68 -33.87
C HIS A 125 5.19 12.31 -34.43
N SER A 126 5.38 13.62 -34.18
CA SER A 126 6.56 14.39 -34.58
C SER A 126 7.40 14.80 -33.36
N CYS A 127 7.15 14.23 -32.20
CA CYS A 127 7.83 14.52 -30.95
C CYS A 127 8.36 13.22 -30.33
N GLU A 128 9.35 13.35 -29.45
CA GLU A 128 9.78 12.28 -28.58
C GLU A 128 8.78 12.12 -27.43
N ILE A 129 8.39 10.89 -27.11
CA ILE A 129 7.38 10.60 -26.07
C ILE A 129 8.03 9.73 -25.00
N HIS A 130 8.05 10.23 -23.77
CA HIS A 130 8.49 9.51 -22.60
C HIS A 130 7.28 9.10 -21.76
N CYS A 131 7.06 7.79 -21.58
CA CYS A 131 6.10 7.26 -20.65
C CYS A 131 6.83 6.90 -19.35
N VAL A 132 6.57 7.65 -18.28
CA VAL A 132 7.36 7.58 -17.05
C VAL A 132 6.46 7.09 -15.91
N PHE A 133 6.86 5.98 -15.27
CA PHE A 133 6.22 5.46 -14.06
C PHE A 133 7.09 5.83 -12.86
N THR A 134 6.64 6.81 -12.11
CA THR A 134 7.42 7.37 -11.01
C THR A 134 7.28 6.53 -9.74
N VAL A 135 8.32 6.53 -8.91
CA VAL A 135 8.33 5.92 -7.58
C VAL A 135 8.23 7.00 -6.51
N GLN A 136 7.85 6.62 -5.28
CA GLN A 136 7.80 7.52 -4.13
C GLN A 136 6.88 8.75 -4.36
N GLU A 137 5.73 8.51 -4.99
CA GLU A 137 4.71 9.54 -5.12
C GLU A 137 4.18 9.92 -3.74
N GLU A 138 3.79 8.94 -2.91
CA GLU A 138 3.25 9.07 -1.55
C GLU A 138 4.25 9.69 -0.53
N GLU A 139 5.51 9.81 -0.91
CA GLU A 139 6.59 10.41 -0.14
C GLU A 139 6.98 11.81 -0.66
N GLY A 140 6.08 12.47 -1.41
CA GLY A 140 6.24 13.83 -1.92
C GLY A 140 6.80 13.92 -3.34
N LEU A 141 6.28 13.14 -4.27
CA LEU A 141 6.55 13.21 -5.72
C LEU A 141 8.03 13.07 -6.09
N ARG A 142 8.82 12.36 -5.29
CA ARG A 142 10.28 12.33 -5.44
C ARG A 142 10.74 11.77 -6.79
N GLY A 143 10.09 10.70 -7.25
CA GLY A 143 10.39 10.10 -8.55
C GLY A 143 10.06 11.03 -9.72
N ALA A 144 8.95 11.77 -9.66
CA ALA A 144 8.58 12.74 -10.68
C ALA A 144 9.58 13.89 -10.76
N THR A 145 10.03 14.39 -9.60
CA THR A 145 11.06 15.43 -9.53
C THR A 145 12.36 14.96 -10.18
N ALA A 146 12.84 13.77 -9.82
CA ALA A 146 14.08 13.24 -10.37
C ALA A 146 14.00 13.00 -11.89
N SER A 147 12.91 12.40 -12.38
CA SER A 147 12.73 12.12 -13.80
C SER A 147 12.58 13.38 -14.64
N SER A 148 11.89 14.42 -14.13
CA SER A 148 11.76 15.69 -14.84
C SER A 148 13.11 16.39 -15.05
N HIS A 149 13.99 16.33 -14.06
CA HIS A 149 15.36 16.86 -14.19
C HIS A 149 16.21 16.11 -15.19
N THR A 150 16.01 14.80 -15.32
CA THR A 150 16.75 13.95 -16.24
C THR A 150 16.26 14.11 -17.69
N ILE A 151 14.93 14.07 -17.88
CA ILE A 151 14.31 14.09 -19.21
C ILE A 151 14.22 15.51 -19.75
N LYS A 152 13.97 16.51 -18.89
CA LYS A 152 13.78 17.93 -19.24
C LYS A 152 12.73 18.12 -20.35
N PRO A 153 11.50 17.64 -20.17
CA PRO A 153 10.49 17.70 -21.21
C PRO A 153 10.04 19.13 -21.49
N ASP A 154 9.67 19.42 -22.74
CA ASP A 154 9.02 20.68 -23.11
C ASP A 154 7.57 20.73 -22.62
N ILE A 155 6.91 19.56 -22.54
CA ILE A 155 5.53 19.42 -22.04
C ILE A 155 5.47 18.21 -21.11
N GLY A 156 4.97 18.42 -19.90
CA GLY A 156 4.67 17.34 -18.94
C GLY A 156 3.16 17.16 -18.78
N LYS A 157 2.72 15.90 -18.67
CA LYS A 157 1.35 15.55 -18.30
C LYS A 157 1.36 14.60 -17.13
N GLY A 158 0.66 14.95 -16.04
CA GLY A 158 0.35 14.05 -14.94
C GLY A 158 -1.01 13.38 -15.17
N ILE A 159 -1.09 12.09 -14.87
CA ILE A 159 -2.35 11.34 -14.87
C ILE A 159 -2.51 10.79 -13.46
N ASP A 160 -3.63 11.12 -12.84
CA ASP A 160 -3.90 10.73 -11.47
C ASP A 160 -5.36 10.37 -11.26
N THR A 161 -5.65 9.71 -10.13
CA THR A 161 -7.01 9.39 -9.68
C THR A 161 -7.60 10.58 -8.91
N THR A 162 -8.90 10.58 -8.71
CA THR A 162 -9.59 11.59 -7.91
C THR A 162 -10.70 10.96 -7.08
N LEU A 163 -11.20 11.71 -6.12
CA LEU A 163 -12.31 11.28 -5.29
C LEU A 163 -13.60 11.17 -6.12
N ALA A 164 -14.33 10.07 -5.93
CA ALA A 164 -15.67 9.91 -6.48
C ALA A 164 -16.66 10.70 -5.62
N VAL A 165 -17.20 11.78 -6.19
CA VAL A 165 -18.15 12.67 -5.48
C VAL A 165 -19.49 11.99 -5.15
N GLU A 166 -19.80 10.87 -5.80
CA GLU A 166 -20.95 10.02 -5.50
C GLU A 166 -20.78 9.23 -4.19
N THR A 167 -19.56 9.18 -3.64
CA THR A 167 -19.30 8.49 -2.37
C THR A 167 -19.97 9.25 -1.22
N PRO A 168 -20.78 8.58 -0.38
CA PRO A 168 -21.46 9.23 0.74
C PRO A 168 -20.48 9.96 1.67
N GLY A 169 -20.73 11.25 1.91
CA GLY A 169 -19.91 12.11 2.76
C GLY A 169 -18.77 12.83 2.04
N VAL A 170 -18.56 12.61 0.75
CA VAL A 170 -17.64 13.42 -0.06
C VAL A 170 -18.37 14.68 -0.53
N PRO A 171 -17.81 15.88 -0.31
CA PRO A 171 -18.39 17.12 -0.83
C PRO A 171 -18.40 17.11 -2.36
N ALA A 172 -19.48 17.64 -2.96
CA ALA A 172 -19.58 17.82 -4.40
C ALA A 172 -18.72 19.00 -4.90
#